data_bbf843a72be38dc8a7cf298f973c3c60
#
_entry.id   bbf843a72be38dc8a7cf298f973c3c60
#
_cell.length_a   1.000
_cell.length_b   1.000
_cell.length_c   1.000
_cell.angle_alpha   90.00
_cell.angle_beta   90.00
_cell.angle_gamma   90.00
#
_symmetry.space_group_name_H-M   'P 1'
#
loop_
_entity.id
_entity.type
_entity.pdbx_description
1 polymer ?
#
loop_
_entity_poly.entity_id
_entity_poly.type
_entity_poly.pdbx_seq_one_letter_code
_entity_poly.pdbx_strand_id
1 'polypeptide(L)'
;MKAGGFNLIRNEKVVDSINLVYNYYRGVKFATDYNITCYWDIVRKAQELMNLPAPSATIDENIPKHILQNKEIFFQYDKPAIHRLYSMITNAKGSLVATIVSEKQYREKAERLLNYLQKEYHLD
;
A
#
# COMPACT_ATOMS: atom_id res chain seq x y z
N MET A 1 -22.38 2.17 -0.82
CA MET A 1 -23.26 1.00 -0.58
C MET A 1 -24.64 1.55 -0.22
N LYS A 2 -25.69 1.13 -0.94
CA LYS A 2 -27.06 1.55 -0.63
C LYS A 2 -27.48 0.89 0.70
N ALA A 3 -28.00 1.67 1.64
CA ALA A 3 -28.37 1.26 2.99
C ALA A 3 -29.41 0.10 3.08
N GLY A 4 -29.91 -0.42 1.96
CA GLY A 4 -30.97 -1.42 1.95
C GLY A 4 -30.57 -2.86 2.25
N GLY A 5 -29.27 -3.21 2.15
CA GLY A 5 -28.86 -4.61 2.33
C GLY A 5 -28.77 -5.09 3.78
N PHE A 6 -28.50 -4.18 4.72
CA PHE A 6 -28.34 -4.54 6.14
C PHE A 6 -29.65 -4.82 6.88
N ASN A 7 -30.79 -4.33 6.36
CA ASN A 7 -32.09 -4.57 6.98
C ASN A 7 -32.53 -6.05 6.95
N LEU A 8 -31.82 -6.89 6.16
CA LEU A 8 -32.07 -8.34 6.11
C LEU A 8 -31.30 -9.10 7.20
N ILE A 9 -30.29 -8.48 7.81
CA ILE A 9 -29.48 -9.10 8.85
C ILE A 9 -30.06 -8.72 10.20
N ARG A 10 -30.73 -9.67 10.85
CA ARG A 10 -31.37 -9.46 12.16
C ARG A 10 -30.40 -9.42 13.34
N ASN A 11 -29.20 -9.94 13.18
CA ASN A 11 -28.20 -10.00 14.24
C ASN A 11 -27.30 -8.75 14.20
N GLU A 12 -27.51 -7.83 15.17
CA GLU A 12 -26.75 -6.57 15.29
C GLU A 12 -25.24 -6.82 15.39
N LYS A 13 -24.79 -7.89 16.08
CA LYS A 13 -23.37 -8.23 16.20
C LYS A 13 -22.74 -8.57 14.84
N VAL A 14 -23.51 -9.15 13.94
CA VAL A 14 -23.08 -9.41 12.56
C VAL A 14 -22.92 -8.10 11.81
N VAL A 15 -23.89 -7.19 11.92
CA VAL A 15 -23.84 -5.87 11.29
C VAL A 15 -22.62 -5.09 11.76
N ASP A 16 -22.37 -5.06 13.07
CA ASP A 16 -21.22 -4.36 13.65
C ASP A 16 -19.90 -4.96 13.19
N SER A 17 -19.80 -6.29 13.13
CA SER A 17 -18.60 -6.98 12.64
C SER A 17 -18.33 -6.70 11.17
N ILE A 18 -19.36 -6.64 10.32
CA ILE A 18 -19.24 -6.26 8.90
C ILE A 18 -18.78 -4.81 8.78
N ASN A 19 -19.36 -3.89 9.55
CA ASN A 19 -18.96 -2.48 9.55
C ASN A 19 -17.51 -2.31 10.00
N LEU A 20 -17.07 -3.05 11.01
CA LEU A 20 -15.70 -3.03 11.49
C LEU A 20 -14.73 -3.46 10.37
N VAL A 21 -14.98 -4.61 9.73
CA VAL A 21 -14.13 -5.12 8.63
C VAL A 21 -14.13 -4.13 7.46
N TYR A 22 -15.27 -3.55 7.11
CA TYR A 22 -15.37 -2.55 6.05
C TYR A 22 -14.55 -1.28 6.35
N ASN A 23 -14.53 -0.82 7.60
CA ASN A 23 -13.72 0.33 8.00
C ASN A 23 -12.22 0.03 7.90
N TYR A 24 -11.77 -1.17 8.29
CA TYR A 24 -10.39 -1.61 8.08
C TYR A 24 -10.04 -1.67 6.60
N TYR A 25 -10.91 -2.24 5.76
CA TYR A 25 -10.72 -2.25 4.30
C TYR A 25 -10.53 -0.86 3.72
N ARG A 26 -11.37 0.10 4.12
CA ARG A 26 -11.22 1.50 3.66
C ARG A 26 -9.89 2.11 4.07
N GLY A 27 -9.43 1.85 5.28
CA GLY A 27 -8.13 2.30 5.77
C GLY A 27 -6.97 1.73 4.95
N VAL A 28 -6.99 0.42 4.71
CA VAL A 28 -5.99 -0.27 3.88
C VAL A 28 -6.00 0.27 2.45
N LYS A 29 -7.18 0.39 1.84
CA LYS A 29 -7.32 0.95 0.49
C LYS A 29 -6.73 2.35 0.39
N PHE A 30 -7.07 3.24 1.31
CA PHE A 30 -6.53 4.59 1.35
C PHE A 30 -5.00 4.60 1.46
N ALA A 31 -4.44 3.78 2.36
CA ALA A 31 -2.99 3.67 2.54
C ALA A 31 -2.30 3.13 1.28
N THR A 32 -2.91 2.15 0.61
CA THR A 32 -2.38 1.60 -0.65
C THR A 32 -2.39 2.64 -1.77
N ASP A 33 -3.49 3.36 -1.96
CA ASP A 33 -3.62 4.41 -2.97
C ASP A 33 -2.59 5.54 -2.71
N TYR A 34 -2.37 5.91 -1.44
CA TYR A 34 -1.34 6.86 -1.04
C TYR A 34 0.07 6.36 -1.37
N ASN A 35 0.39 5.10 -1.07
CA ASN A 35 1.70 4.53 -1.36
C ASN A 35 2.00 4.49 -2.87
N ILE A 36 1.00 4.20 -3.69
CA ILE A 36 1.12 4.24 -5.16
C ILE A 36 1.48 5.66 -5.62
N THR A 37 0.81 6.68 -5.07
CA THR A 37 1.11 8.08 -5.38
C THR A 37 2.53 8.45 -4.97
N CYS A 38 2.95 8.10 -3.75
CA CYS A 38 4.31 8.33 -3.27
C CYS A 38 5.36 7.64 -4.15
N TYR A 39 5.09 6.42 -4.62
CA TYR A 39 5.97 5.69 -5.52
C TYR A 39 6.21 6.48 -6.82
N TRP A 40 5.14 6.95 -7.47
CA TRP A 40 5.27 7.71 -8.72
C TRP A 40 5.95 9.05 -8.52
N ASP A 41 5.76 9.72 -7.39
CA ASP A 41 6.47 10.96 -7.07
C ASP A 41 7.97 10.72 -6.87
N ILE A 42 8.34 9.62 -6.21
CA ILE A 42 9.75 9.20 -6.06
C ILE A 42 10.37 8.89 -7.43
N VAL A 43 9.69 8.10 -8.26
CA VAL A 43 10.16 7.74 -9.60
C VAL A 43 10.38 8.99 -10.44
N ARG A 44 9.42 9.91 -10.47
CA ARG A 44 9.53 11.18 -11.20
C ARG A 44 10.72 11.99 -10.71
N LYS A 45 10.87 12.12 -9.39
CA LYS A 45 11.99 12.86 -8.81
C LYS A 45 13.34 12.21 -9.07
N ALA A 46 13.38 10.88 -9.01
CA ALA A 46 14.60 10.14 -9.36
C ALA A 46 14.99 10.35 -10.84
N GLN A 47 14.02 10.31 -11.76
CA GLN A 47 14.25 10.56 -13.19
C GLN A 47 14.74 11.98 -13.49
N GLU A 48 14.33 12.98 -12.71
CA GLU A 48 14.84 14.35 -12.83
C GLU A 48 16.32 14.47 -12.43
N LEU A 49 16.77 13.64 -11.50
CA LEU A 49 18.10 13.72 -10.91
C LEU A 49 19.09 12.71 -11.50
N MET A 50 18.58 11.61 -12.03
CA MET A 50 19.34 10.44 -12.40
C MET A 50 18.98 9.98 -13.82
N ASN A 51 19.97 9.53 -14.56
CA ASN A 51 19.76 8.88 -15.85
C ASN A 51 19.28 7.43 -15.64
N LEU A 52 18.05 7.28 -15.17
CA LEU A 52 17.44 5.98 -14.96
C LEU A 52 16.65 5.56 -16.20
N PRO A 53 16.72 4.27 -16.59
CA PRO A 53 15.82 3.74 -17.61
C PRO A 53 14.35 3.89 -17.13
N ALA A 54 13.43 4.02 -18.09
CA ALA A 54 12.02 4.01 -17.77
C ALA A 54 11.67 2.75 -16.96
N PRO A 55 10.81 2.86 -15.90
CA PRO A 55 10.41 1.69 -15.13
C PRO A 55 9.81 0.64 -16.07
N SER A 56 10.44 -0.52 -16.18
CA SER A 56 9.84 -1.65 -16.86
C SER A 56 8.74 -2.24 -15.97
N ALA A 57 7.66 -2.71 -16.55
CA ALA A 57 6.57 -3.36 -15.81
C ALA A 57 7.02 -4.68 -15.14
N THR A 58 8.21 -5.18 -15.48
CA THR A 58 8.85 -6.33 -14.86
C THR A 58 9.84 -5.83 -13.83
N ILE A 59 9.65 -6.22 -12.58
CA ILE A 59 10.66 -6.09 -11.54
C ILE A 59 11.77 -7.07 -11.92
N ASP A 60 12.76 -6.57 -12.66
CA ASP A 60 13.98 -7.31 -12.89
C ASP A 60 14.80 -7.20 -11.61
N GLU A 61 14.95 -8.32 -10.88
CA GLU A 61 15.78 -8.41 -9.67
C GLU A 61 17.25 -8.13 -9.95
N ASN A 62 17.62 -8.11 -11.22
CA ASN A 62 18.94 -7.74 -11.72
C ASN A 62 19.00 -6.26 -12.11
N ILE A 63 18.76 -5.34 -11.14
CA ILE A 63 19.27 -3.97 -11.33
C ILE A 63 20.77 -4.14 -11.57
N PRO A 64 21.26 -3.88 -12.79
CA PRO A 64 22.65 -4.20 -13.11
C PRO A 64 23.56 -3.47 -12.13
N LYS A 65 24.41 -4.21 -11.42
CA LYS A 65 25.38 -3.64 -10.46
C LYS A 65 26.24 -2.53 -11.08
N HIS A 66 26.39 -2.52 -12.41
CA HIS A 66 27.08 -1.46 -13.15
C HIS A 66 26.38 -0.10 -13.09
N ILE A 67 25.04 -0.05 -12.86
CA ILE A 67 24.33 1.23 -12.67
C ILE A 67 24.77 1.90 -11.37
N LEU A 68 25.04 1.11 -10.31
CA LEU A 68 25.50 1.63 -9.03
C LEU A 68 26.99 2.03 -9.02
N GLN A 69 27.75 1.59 -10.01
CA GLN A 69 29.19 1.86 -10.12
C GLN A 69 29.51 3.05 -11.03
N ASN A 70 28.57 3.54 -11.81
CA ASN A 70 28.78 4.62 -12.79
C ASN A 70 28.55 5.98 -12.13
N LYS A 71 29.59 6.79 -12.07
CA LYS A 71 29.54 8.19 -11.58
C LYS A 71 28.65 9.09 -12.45
N GLU A 72 28.26 8.64 -13.65
CA GLU A 72 27.41 9.36 -14.61
C GLU A 72 25.91 9.14 -14.36
N ILE A 73 25.53 8.48 -13.25
CA ILE A 73 24.13 8.24 -12.91
C ILE A 73 23.37 9.56 -12.68
N PHE A 74 24.03 10.59 -12.16
CA PHE A 74 23.39 11.86 -11.86
C PHE A 74 23.61 12.86 -12.98
N PHE A 75 22.52 13.41 -13.54
CA PHE A 75 22.58 14.54 -14.47
C PHE A 75 23.12 15.82 -13.82
N GLN A 76 22.76 16.02 -12.55
CA GLN A 76 23.22 17.14 -11.73
C GLN A 76 23.46 16.66 -10.30
N TYR A 77 24.65 16.96 -9.77
CA TYR A 77 24.92 16.74 -8.36
C TYR A 77 24.37 17.89 -7.53
N ASP A 78 23.06 17.89 -7.29
CA ASP A 78 22.39 18.81 -6.38
C ASP A 78 22.16 18.13 -5.04
N LYS A 79 23.01 18.42 -4.06
CA LYS A 79 22.94 17.83 -2.72
C LYS A 79 21.58 18.03 -2.03
N PRO A 80 20.97 19.23 -2.04
CA PRO A 80 19.60 19.42 -1.51
C PRO A 80 18.55 18.55 -2.18
N ALA A 81 18.58 18.40 -3.50
CA ALA A 81 17.63 17.58 -4.22
C ALA A 81 17.80 16.08 -3.93
N ILE A 82 19.03 15.61 -3.79
CA ILE A 82 19.36 14.23 -3.39
C ILE A 82 18.86 13.98 -1.96
N HIS A 83 19.06 14.90 -1.02
CA HIS A 83 18.54 14.80 0.33
C HIS A 83 17.01 14.73 0.36
N ARG A 84 16.33 15.51 -0.49
CA ARG A 84 14.88 15.46 -0.65
C ARG A 84 14.41 14.11 -1.14
N LEU A 85 15.06 13.56 -2.18
CA LEU A 85 14.75 12.22 -2.69
C LEU A 85 14.93 11.14 -1.61
N TYR A 86 16.03 11.19 -0.86
CA TYR A 86 16.29 10.28 0.25
C TYR A 86 15.18 10.36 1.33
N SER A 87 14.74 11.57 1.69
CA SER A 87 13.65 11.76 2.65
C SER A 87 12.32 11.19 2.12
N MET A 88 12.02 11.37 0.84
CA MET A 88 10.82 10.80 0.21
C MET A 88 10.85 9.27 0.27
N ILE A 89 11.98 8.63 -0.05
CA ILE A 89 12.15 7.18 0.02
C ILE A 89 11.97 6.67 1.45
N THR A 90 12.58 7.36 2.41
CA THR A 90 12.49 6.98 3.84
C THR A 90 11.04 7.06 4.35
N ASN A 91 10.33 8.12 4.00
CA ASN A 91 8.92 8.29 4.36
C ASN A 91 8.02 7.23 3.70
N ALA A 92 8.25 6.94 2.41
CA ALA A 92 7.51 5.91 1.69
C ALA A 92 7.75 4.52 2.32
N LYS A 93 9.00 4.20 2.71
CA LYS A 93 9.31 2.96 3.44
C LYS A 93 8.52 2.85 4.74
N GLY A 94 8.44 3.93 5.54
CA GLY A 94 7.66 3.96 6.77
C GLY A 94 6.17 3.73 6.51
N SER A 95 5.62 4.39 5.48
CA SER A 95 4.23 4.23 5.07
C SER A 95 3.91 2.81 4.60
N LEU A 96 4.79 2.18 3.82
CA LEU A 96 4.64 0.80 3.38
C LEU A 96 4.60 -0.18 4.56
N VAL A 97 5.49 -0.03 5.54
CA VAL A 97 5.49 -0.86 6.75
C VAL A 97 4.16 -0.72 7.50
N ALA A 98 3.66 0.51 7.69
CA ALA A 98 2.37 0.76 8.32
C ALA A 98 1.20 0.12 7.54
N THR A 99 1.24 0.18 6.21
CA THR A 99 0.23 -0.45 5.35
C THR A 99 0.22 -1.97 5.51
N ILE A 100 1.40 -2.61 5.53
CA ILE A 100 1.51 -4.07 5.73
C ILE A 100 0.92 -4.49 7.09
N VAL A 101 1.16 -3.70 8.15
CA VAL A 101 0.55 -3.96 9.46
C VAL A 101 -0.97 -3.85 9.40
N SER A 102 -1.48 -2.81 8.74
CA SER A 102 -2.92 -2.60 8.56
C SER A 102 -3.58 -3.71 7.75
N GLU A 103 -2.93 -4.20 6.70
CA GLU A 103 -3.40 -5.34 5.90
C GLU A 103 -3.49 -6.63 6.72
N LYS A 104 -2.50 -6.91 7.55
CA LYS A 104 -2.54 -8.06 8.46
C LYS A 104 -3.73 -7.96 9.43
N GLN A 105 -3.94 -6.80 10.03
CA GLN A 105 -5.08 -6.57 10.93
C GLN A 105 -6.41 -6.70 10.20
N TYR A 106 -6.53 -6.18 8.99
CA TYR A 106 -7.71 -6.34 8.14
C TYR A 106 -8.00 -7.82 7.88
N ARG A 107 -6.98 -8.57 7.46
CA ARG A 107 -7.11 -10.01 7.19
C ARG A 107 -7.59 -10.77 8.41
N GLU A 108 -7.00 -10.55 9.58
CA GLU A 108 -7.42 -11.19 10.82
C GLU A 108 -8.88 -10.89 11.17
N LYS A 109 -9.33 -9.64 10.99
CA LYS A 109 -10.73 -9.25 11.23
C LYS A 109 -11.68 -9.89 10.22
N ALA A 110 -11.29 -9.95 8.96
CA ALA A 110 -12.07 -10.60 7.90
C ALA A 110 -12.22 -12.11 8.15
N GLU A 111 -11.15 -12.78 8.54
CA GLU A 111 -11.18 -14.21 8.90
C GLU A 111 -12.07 -14.49 10.11
N ARG A 112 -12.00 -13.65 11.15
CA ARG A 112 -12.89 -13.75 12.32
C ARG A 112 -14.36 -13.54 11.93
N LEU A 113 -14.64 -12.58 11.07
CA LEU A 113 -16.00 -12.35 10.57
C LEU A 113 -16.50 -13.56 9.78
N LEU A 114 -15.68 -14.11 8.88
CA LEU A 114 -16.05 -15.28 8.08
C LEU A 114 -16.40 -16.46 8.98
N ASN A 115 -15.54 -16.78 9.94
CA ASN A 115 -15.77 -17.86 10.90
C ASN A 115 -17.06 -17.63 11.74
N TYR A 116 -17.31 -16.37 12.10
CA TYR A 116 -18.51 -16.02 12.83
C TYR A 116 -19.78 -16.21 11.98
N LEU A 117 -19.76 -15.79 10.72
CA LEU A 117 -20.87 -15.96 9.78
C LEU A 117 -21.14 -17.44 9.51
N GLN A 118 -20.09 -18.24 9.28
CA GLN A 118 -20.22 -19.69 9.07
C GLN A 118 -20.91 -20.35 10.26
N LYS A 119 -20.49 -20.02 11.48
CA LYS A 119 -21.09 -20.58 12.69
C LYS A 119 -22.53 -20.11 12.91
N GLU A 120 -22.81 -18.83 12.72
CA GLU A 120 -24.12 -18.23 12.99
C GLU A 120 -25.19 -18.68 11.98
N TYR A 121 -24.80 -18.87 10.73
CA TYR A 121 -25.73 -19.21 9.64
C TYR A 121 -25.58 -20.64 9.12
N HIS A 122 -24.79 -21.48 9.81
CA HIS A 122 -24.53 -22.88 9.43
C HIS A 122 -24.11 -23.02 7.96
N LEU A 123 -23.22 -22.13 7.51
CA LEU A 123 -22.68 -22.15 6.14
C LEU A 123 -21.52 -23.13 6.07
N ASP A 124 -21.62 -24.12 5.20
CA ASP A 124 -20.56 -25.12 4.92
C ASP A 124 -19.44 -24.53 4.03
#